data_cca361a5d364270982c98aea311139a6
#
_entry.id   cca361a5d364270982c98aea311139a6
#
_cell.length_a   1.000
_cell.length_b   1.000
_cell.length_c   1.000
_cell.angle_alpha   90.00
_cell.angle_beta   90.00
_cell.angle_gamma   90.00
#
_symmetry.space_group_name_H-M   'P 1'
#
loop_
_entity.id
_entity.type
_entity.pdbx_description
1 polymer ?
#
loop_
_entity_poly.entity_id
_entity_poly.type
_entity_poly.pdbx_seq_one_letter_code
_entity_poly.pdbx_strand_id
1 'polypeptide(L)'
;ASGEQKTKPTQHAVAALRSIGIQPDALVLRSDRPVTDDNLRKIALMCDVDESAVVNAIDVPSIYDLPKLLNDQGLDRTIIDHLGLSERAGDVDWTGWQPVLDAVHHPKGEVTLALVGKYIDLPDAYLSVTEALRAGGFAHSTKVNLKWVASDDCETPEGALEALGDVDGICVPGGFGVRGIEGKLGALRFARENAIPTLGLCLGLQCMVIEYARNVAGLEGASSTEFDPDTTVPVIATMAEQVDIIDGGDLGGTMRLGLYEAALAEG
;
A
#
# COMPACT_ATOMS: atom_id res chain seq x y z
N ALA A 1 -25.44 17.91 -11.93
CA ALA A 1 -26.03 16.78 -11.19
C ALA A 1 -27.01 17.34 -10.17
N SER A 2 -28.24 16.80 -10.11
CA SER A 2 -29.37 17.34 -9.32
C SER A 2 -29.22 17.17 -7.79
N GLY A 3 -28.17 16.60 -7.30
CA GLY A 3 -28.01 16.24 -5.87
C GLY A 3 -28.98 15.15 -5.38
N GLU A 4 -29.82 14.60 -6.25
CA GLU A 4 -30.75 13.53 -5.92
C GLU A 4 -30.05 12.16 -5.89
N GLN A 5 -30.27 11.40 -4.83
CA GLN A 5 -29.80 10.00 -4.73
C GLN A 5 -30.65 9.10 -5.61
N LYS A 6 -29.98 8.30 -6.45
CA LYS A 6 -30.66 7.40 -7.39
C LYS A 6 -30.43 5.93 -6.98
N THR A 7 -31.53 5.20 -6.75
CA THR A 7 -31.50 3.80 -6.35
C THR A 7 -31.35 2.83 -7.53
N LYS A 8 -31.67 3.28 -8.76
CA LYS A 8 -31.65 2.41 -9.96
C LYS A 8 -30.28 1.79 -10.27
N PRO A 9 -29.12 2.48 -10.13
CA PRO A 9 -27.83 1.84 -10.39
C PRO A 9 -27.62 0.58 -9.53
N THR A 10 -27.95 0.64 -8.24
CA THR A 10 -27.86 -0.51 -7.32
C THR A 10 -28.80 -1.64 -7.76
N GLN A 11 -30.06 -1.32 -8.10
CA GLN A 11 -31.03 -2.30 -8.58
C GLN A 11 -30.56 -3.00 -9.87
N HIS A 12 -29.95 -2.26 -10.80
CA HIS A 12 -29.40 -2.85 -12.03
C HIS A 12 -28.17 -3.72 -11.75
N ALA A 13 -27.28 -3.31 -10.84
CA ALA A 13 -26.12 -4.12 -10.45
C ALA A 13 -26.57 -5.46 -9.83
N VAL A 14 -27.54 -5.43 -8.92
CA VAL A 14 -28.11 -6.64 -8.33
C VAL A 14 -28.83 -7.50 -9.36
N ALA A 15 -29.60 -6.90 -10.27
CA ALA A 15 -30.24 -7.65 -11.36
C ALA A 15 -29.22 -8.34 -12.28
N ALA A 16 -28.10 -7.68 -12.60
CA ALA A 16 -27.01 -8.27 -13.37
C ALA A 16 -26.36 -9.44 -12.62
N LEU A 17 -26.12 -9.31 -11.32
CA LEU A 17 -25.59 -10.37 -10.47
C LEU A 17 -26.54 -11.59 -10.43
N ARG A 18 -27.84 -11.34 -10.28
CA ARG A 18 -28.86 -12.39 -10.29
C ARG A 18 -28.96 -13.12 -11.64
N SER A 19 -28.71 -12.40 -12.74
CA SER A 19 -28.74 -13.01 -14.08
C SER A 19 -27.69 -14.09 -14.30
N ILE A 20 -26.62 -14.08 -13.51
CA ILE A 20 -25.58 -15.13 -13.48
C ILE A 20 -25.77 -16.15 -12.34
N GLY A 21 -26.93 -16.12 -11.67
CA GLY A 21 -27.31 -17.10 -10.65
C GLY A 21 -26.86 -16.78 -9.22
N ILE A 22 -26.44 -15.54 -8.94
CA ILE A 22 -25.99 -15.13 -7.60
C ILE A 22 -27.00 -14.16 -6.99
N GLN A 23 -27.59 -14.51 -5.82
CA GLN A 23 -28.39 -13.62 -4.99
C GLN A 23 -27.51 -13.04 -3.89
N PRO A 24 -27.43 -11.72 -3.74
CA PRO A 24 -26.73 -11.12 -2.61
C PRO A 24 -27.58 -11.24 -1.32
N ASP A 25 -26.94 -11.50 -0.19
CA ASP A 25 -27.56 -11.59 1.13
C ASP A 25 -27.47 -10.25 1.88
N ALA A 26 -26.49 -9.43 1.55
CA ALA A 26 -26.33 -8.08 2.09
C ALA A 26 -25.86 -7.10 1.01
N LEU A 27 -26.18 -5.82 1.19
CA LEU A 27 -25.78 -4.74 0.30
C LEU A 27 -25.04 -3.65 1.07
N VAL A 28 -23.81 -3.35 0.66
CA VAL A 28 -23.05 -2.22 1.18
C VAL A 28 -23.10 -1.08 0.15
N LEU A 29 -23.76 0.00 0.51
CA LEU A 29 -24.01 1.13 -0.37
C LEU A 29 -22.91 2.19 -0.20
N ARG A 30 -22.03 2.32 -1.19
CA ARG A 30 -20.99 3.34 -1.21
C ARG A 30 -21.56 4.67 -1.67
N SER A 31 -21.45 5.73 -0.86
CA SER A 31 -21.96 7.05 -1.17
C SER A 31 -21.18 8.16 -0.44
N ASP A 32 -21.23 9.38 -0.97
CA ASP A 32 -20.63 10.57 -0.36
C ASP A 32 -21.38 11.06 0.89
N ARG A 33 -22.65 10.66 1.03
CA ARG A 33 -23.54 11.05 2.12
C ARG A 33 -24.53 9.93 2.44
N PRO A 34 -25.13 9.94 3.65
CA PRO A 34 -26.09 8.91 4.05
C PRO A 34 -27.22 8.74 3.04
N VAL A 35 -27.54 7.49 2.71
CA VAL A 35 -28.74 7.16 1.94
C VAL A 35 -29.94 7.25 2.87
N THR A 36 -31.03 7.88 2.39
CA THR A 36 -32.23 8.07 3.20
C THR A 36 -32.92 6.73 3.47
N ASP A 37 -33.61 6.60 4.62
CA ASP A 37 -34.33 5.38 5.00
C ASP A 37 -35.33 4.91 3.93
N ASP A 38 -36.02 5.85 3.26
CA ASP A 38 -36.94 5.54 2.16
C ASP A 38 -36.20 4.89 0.97
N ASN A 39 -34.98 5.35 0.66
CA ASN A 39 -34.16 4.77 -0.38
C ASN A 39 -33.58 3.42 0.05
N LEU A 40 -33.20 3.24 1.31
CA LEU A 40 -32.75 1.96 1.84
C LEU A 40 -33.86 0.92 1.74
N ARG A 41 -35.07 1.21 2.23
CA ARG A 41 -36.25 0.35 2.10
C ARG A 41 -36.58 0.01 0.64
N LYS A 42 -36.52 1.00 -0.23
CA LYS A 42 -36.74 0.78 -1.66
C LYS A 42 -35.68 -0.14 -2.30
N ILE A 43 -34.41 0.02 -1.94
CA ILE A 43 -33.33 -0.85 -2.43
C ILE A 43 -33.52 -2.26 -1.90
N ALA A 44 -33.77 -2.43 -0.60
CA ALA A 44 -34.04 -3.70 0.03
C ALA A 44 -35.17 -4.47 -0.69
N LEU A 45 -36.33 -3.82 -0.87
CA LEU A 45 -37.47 -4.40 -1.55
C LEU A 45 -37.17 -4.78 -3.01
N MET A 46 -36.52 -3.88 -3.77
CA MET A 46 -36.26 -4.11 -5.19
C MET A 46 -35.13 -5.09 -5.47
N CYS A 47 -34.25 -5.29 -4.49
CA CYS A 47 -33.13 -6.22 -4.57
C CYS A 47 -33.41 -7.56 -3.85
N ASP A 48 -34.59 -7.69 -3.22
CA ASP A 48 -34.97 -8.90 -2.46
C ASP A 48 -33.92 -9.26 -1.40
N VAL A 49 -33.59 -8.27 -0.58
CA VAL A 49 -32.64 -8.35 0.55
C VAL A 49 -33.31 -7.77 1.78
N ASP A 50 -33.03 -8.32 2.95
CA ASP A 50 -33.55 -7.78 4.21
C ASP A 50 -33.14 -6.33 4.41
N GLU A 51 -34.03 -5.50 4.93
CA GLU A 51 -33.76 -4.09 5.19
C GLU A 51 -32.56 -3.90 6.14
N SER A 52 -32.43 -4.76 7.14
CA SER A 52 -31.30 -4.79 8.09
C SER A 52 -29.96 -5.17 7.46
N ALA A 53 -30.00 -5.79 6.27
CA ALA A 53 -28.81 -6.19 5.52
C ALA A 53 -28.40 -5.16 4.46
N VAL A 54 -29.04 -3.98 4.41
CA VAL A 54 -28.69 -2.88 3.52
C VAL A 54 -28.05 -1.76 4.35
N VAL A 55 -26.73 -1.62 4.24
CA VAL A 55 -25.95 -0.67 5.07
C VAL A 55 -25.25 0.40 4.23
N ASN A 56 -25.01 1.53 4.86
CA ASN A 56 -24.32 2.67 4.25
C ASN A 56 -22.80 2.63 4.51
N ALA A 57 -22.00 2.61 3.47
CA ALA A 57 -20.57 2.89 3.54
C ALA A 57 -20.31 4.31 3.01
N ILE A 58 -20.60 5.30 3.84
CA ILE A 58 -20.40 6.71 3.50
C ILE A 58 -18.91 7.07 3.47
N ASP A 59 -18.59 8.22 2.87
CA ASP A 59 -17.26 8.80 2.98
C ASP A 59 -16.96 9.15 4.45
N VAL A 60 -15.94 8.51 4.98
CA VAL A 60 -15.45 8.71 6.35
C VAL A 60 -14.11 9.47 6.32
N PRO A 61 -13.74 10.19 7.38
CA PRO A 61 -12.46 10.90 7.44
C PRO A 61 -11.25 9.99 7.24
N SER A 62 -11.35 8.74 7.68
CA SER A 62 -10.33 7.71 7.50
C SER A 62 -10.98 6.35 7.20
N ILE A 63 -10.36 5.57 6.31
CA ILE A 63 -10.80 4.19 6.03
C ILE A 63 -10.80 3.31 7.29
N TYR A 64 -10.02 3.67 8.30
CA TYR A 64 -9.93 2.95 9.57
C TYR A 64 -11.18 3.15 10.44
N ASP A 65 -12.04 4.12 10.14
CA ASP A 65 -13.36 4.31 10.77
C ASP A 65 -14.41 3.34 10.22
N LEU A 66 -14.19 2.82 9.01
CA LEU A 66 -15.18 2.02 8.29
C LEU A 66 -15.60 0.75 9.02
N PRO A 67 -14.71 -0.03 9.65
CA PRO A 67 -15.12 -1.21 10.41
C PRO A 67 -16.15 -0.89 11.51
N LYS A 68 -15.93 0.21 12.24
CA LYS A 68 -16.86 0.65 13.28
C LYS A 68 -18.18 1.14 12.69
N LEU A 69 -18.13 1.90 11.60
CA LEU A 69 -19.33 2.37 10.90
C LEU A 69 -20.23 1.23 10.43
N LEU A 70 -19.63 0.15 9.93
CA LEU A 70 -20.38 -1.03 9.47
C LEU A 70 -20.91 -1.88 10.62
N ASN A 71 -20.14 -2.03 11.70
CA ASN A 71 -20.58 -2.70 12.93
C ASN A 71 -21.75 -1.96 13.59
N ASP A 72 -21.66 -0.62 13.70
CA ASP A 72 -22.73 0.20 14.29
C ASP A 72 -24.07 0.07 13.53
N GLN A 73 -24.03 -0.34 12.25
CA GLN A 73 -25.21 -0.65 11.44
C GLN A 73 -25.60 -2.13 11.46
N GLY A 74 -24.86 -2.99 12.17
CA GLY A 74 -25.17 -4.40 12.36
C GLY A 74 -24.81 -5.32 11.20
N LEU A 75 -23.94 -4.90 10.28
CA LEU A 75 -23.53 -5.74 9.15
C LEU A 75 -22.84 -7.02 9.57
N ASP A 76 -21.96 -6.95 10.57
CA ASP A 76 -21.27 -8.09 11.14
C ASP A 76 -22.26 -9.09 11.75
N ARG A 77 -23.25 -8.61 12.48
CA ARG A 77 -24.31 -9.44 13.06
C ARG A 77 -25.12 -10.15 11.97
N THR A 78 -25.52 -9.41 10.93
CA THR A 78 -26.23 -9.97 9.77
C THR A 78 -25.41 -11.10 9.11
N ILE A 79 -24.10 -10.91 8.93
CA ILE A 79 -23.22 -11.93 8.34
C ILE A 79 -23.10 -13.15 9.25
N ILE A 80 -22.88 -12.92 10.56
CA ILE A 80 -22.75 -13.99 11.55
C ILE A 80 -24.02 -14.85 11.61
N ASP A 81 -25.18 -14.23 11.62
CA ASP A 81 -26.48 -14.93 11.66
C ASP A 81 -26.72 -15.72 10.38
N HIS A 82 -26.44 -15.12 9.22
CA HIS A 82 -26.57 -15.77 7.91
C HIS A 82 -25.65 -17.00 7.78
N LEU A 83 -24.45 -16.94 8.34
CA LEU A 83 -23.48 -18.05 8.34
C LEU A 83 -23.75 -19.08 9.44
N GLY A 84 -24.75 -18.89 10.29
CA GLY A 84 -25.09 -19.81 11.40
C GLY A 84 -24.00 -19.83 12.50
N LEU A 85 -23.32 -18.71 12.70
CA LEU A 85 -22.20 -18.60 13.66
C LEU A 85 -22.60 -17.90 14.97
N SER A 86 -23.88 -17.54 15.16
CA SER A 86 -24.37 -16.71 16.26
C SER A 86 -24.04 -17.28 17.66
N GLU A 87 -24.06 -18.62 17.83
CA GLU A 87 -23.68 -19.28 19.09
C GLU A 87 -22.17 -19.24 19.38
N ARG A 88 -21.35 -18.98 18.35
CA ARG A 88 -19.88 -18.99 18.43
C ARG A 88 -19.26 -17.60 18.44
N ALA A 89 -20.02 -16.59 18.03
CA ALA A 89 -19.58 -15.21 17.97
C ALA A 89 -20.00 -14.46 19.23
N GLY A 90 -19.03 -13.78 19.85
CA GLY A 90 -19.27 -12.80 20.92
C GLY A 90 -19.51 -11.39 20.37
N ASP A 91 -19.58 -10.43 21.27
CA ASP A 91 -19.55 -9.01 20.90
C ASP A 91 -18.17 -8.62 20.40
N VAL A 92 -18.13 -7.61 19.51
CA VAL A 92 -16.86 -7.15 18.94
C VAL A 92 -16.02 -6.48 20.03
N ASP A 93 -14.78 -6.95 20.17
CA ASP A 93 -13.79 -6.32 21.05
C ASP A 93 -12.98 -5.25 20.26
N TRP A 94 -13.24 -3.99 20.57
CA TRP A 94 -12.58 -2.84 19.98
C TRP A 94 -11.26 -2.44 20.67
N THR A 95 -10.86 -3.15 21.76
CA THR A 95 -9.70 -2.78 22.58
C THR A 95 -8.41 -2.69 21.75
N GLY A 96 -8.22 -3.61 20.81
CA GLY A 96 -7.07 -3.61 19.91
C GLY A 96 -7.15 -2.58 18.77
N TRP A 97 -8.38 -2.15 18.39
CA TRP A 97 -8.59 -1.21 17.28
C TRP A 97 -8.63 0.25 17.73
N GLN A 98 -9.06 0.51 18.96
CA GLN A 98 -9.16 1.87 19.49
C GLN A 98 -7.83 2.65 19.43
N PRO A 99 -6.66 2.06 19.78
CA PRO A 99 -5.37 2.76 19.64
C PRO A 99 -5.04 3.20 18.21
N VAL A 100 -5.50 2.44 17.18
CA VAL A 100 -5.35 2.81 15.78
C VAL A 100 -6.18 4.05 15.47
N LEU A 101 -7.44 4.08 15.89
CA LEU A 101 -8.32 5.25 15.72
C LEU A 101 -7.78 6.48 16.44
N ASP A 102 -7.26 6.30 17.65
CA ASP A 102 -6.65 7.38 18.42
C ASP A 102 -5.41 7.95 17.70
N ALA A 103 -4.57 7.08 17.12
CA ALA A 103 -3.41 7.51 16.36
C ALA A 103 -3.78 8.22 15.04
N VAL A 104 -4.87 7.79 14.40
CA VAL A 104 -5.40 8.39 13.17
C VAL A 104 -5.97 9.78 13.41
N HIS A 105 -6.79 9.93 14.47
CA HIS A 105 -7.54 11.17 14.72
C HIS A 105 -6.80 12.15 15.64
N HIS A 106 -5.91 11.64 16.49
CA HIS A 106 -5.20 12.43 17.52
C HIS A 106 -3.69 12.12 17.54
N PRO A 107 -2.98 12.25 16.39
CA PRO A 107 -1.54 12.04 16.35
C PRO A 107 -0.83 13.04 17.27
N LYS A 108 0.26 12.59 17.91
CA LYS A 108 1.08 13.43 18.81
C LYS A 108 2.17 14.20 18.09
N GLY A 109 2.44 13.85 16.86
CA GLY A 109 3.43 14.48 16.00
C GLY A 109 3.18 14.13 14.53
N GLU A 110 4.01 14.67 13.67
CA GLU A 110 3.98 14.35 12.24
C GLU A 110 5.40 14.24 11.69
N VAL A 111 5.54 13.45 10.63
CA VAL A 111 6.77 13.30 9.86
C VAL A 111 6.45 13.32 8.38
N THR A 112 7.38 13.81 7.57
CA THR A 112 7.30 13.78 6.11
C THR A 112 8.27 12.72 5.58
N LEU A 113 7.74 11.71 4.92
CA LEU A 113 8.52 10.65 4.30
C LEU A 113 8.47 10.77 2.77
N ALA A 114 9.63 10.87 2.14
CA ALA A 114 9.71 10.78 0.68
C ALA A 114 9.60 9.33 0.22
N LEU A 115 8.70 9.06 -0.71
CA LEU A 115 8.65 7.81 -1.46
C LEU A 115 9.29 8.04 -2.83
N VAL A 116 10.54 7.59 -2.98
CA VAL A 116 11.34 7.81 -4.19
C VAL A 116 11.15 6.65 -5.15
N GLY A 117 10.31 6.83 -6.15
CA GLY A 117 9.91 5.75 -7.06
C GLY A 117 9.80 6.19 -8.52
N LYS A 118 9.55 5.22 -9.41
CA LYS A 118 9.34 5.48 -10.83
C LYS A 118 7.87 5.50 -11.26
N TYR A 119 6.96 5.08 -10.39
CA TYR A 119 5.51 4.96 -10.66
C TYR A 119 4.71 5.95 -9.82
N ILE A 120 5.22 7.17 -9.63
CA ILE A 120 4.59 8.19 -8.78
C ILE A 120 3.24 8.66 -9.32
N ASP A 121 3.02 8.57 -10.64
CA ASP A 121 1.76 8.90 -11.30
C ASP A 121 0.69 7.79 -11.16
N LEU A 122 1.06 6.65 -10.59
CA LEU A 122 0.19 5.49 -10.33
C LEU A 122 0.21 5.14 -8.84
N PRO A 123 -0.49 5.91 -7.98
CA PRO A 123 -0.46 5.72 -6.52
C PRO A 123 -0.75 4.28 -6.07
N ASP A 124 -1.62 3.58 -6.80
CA ASP A 124 -1.99 2.19 -6.51
C ASP A 124 -0.79 1.22 -6.60
N ALA A 125 0.24 1.55 -7.41
CA ALA A 125 1.43 0.73 -7.53
C ALA A 125 2.21 0.61 -6.20
N TYR A 126 2.06 1.59 -5.33
CA TYR A 126 2.74 1.64 -4.02
C TYR A 126 1.77 1.60 -2.84
N LEU A 127 0.49 1.24 -3.05
CA LEU A 127 -0.53 1.27 -2.00
C LEU A 127 -0.10 0.49 -0.75
N SER A 128 0.42 -0.72 -0.90
CA SER A 128 0.88 -1.53 0.24
C SER A 128 2.05 -0.89 1.00
N VAL A 129 2.95 -0.22 0.30
CA VAL A 129 4.09 0.48 0.90
C VAL A 129 3.60 1.70 1.67
N THR A 130 2.72 2.51 1.08
CA THR A 130 2.17 3.70 1.73
C THR A 130 1.35 3.35 2.97
N GLU A 131 0.54 2.28 2.91
CA GLU A 131 -0.22 1.81 4.07
C GLU A 131 0.70 1.24 5.16
N ALA A 132 1.77 0.52 4.79
CA ALA A 132 2.76 0.05 5.77
C ALA A 132 3.49 1.21 6.47
N LEU A 133 3.86 2.27 5.74
CA LEU A 133 4.46 3.47 6.33
C LEU A 133 3.49 4.18 7.28
N ARG A 134 2.20 4.29 6.90
CA ARG A 134 1.15 4.85 7.79
C ARG A 134 0.96 3.99 9.03
N ALA A 135 0.91 2.67 8.88
CA ALA A 135 0.80 1.75 10.02
C ALA A 135 1.98 1.88 10.99
N GLY A 136 3.21 2.08 10.48
CA GLY A 136 4.36 2.43 11.30
C GLY A 136 4.15 3.75 12.07
N GLY A 137 3.56 4.76 11.40
CA GLY A 137 3.19 6.01 12.05
C GLY A 137 2.18 5.81 13.19
N PHE A 138 1.15 4.97 12.99
CA PHE A 138 0.15 4.68 14.04
C PHE A 138 0.79 4.05 15.28
N ALA A 139 1.72 3.12 15.09
CA ALA A 139 2.44 2.50 16.20
C ALA A 139 3.19 3.52 17.08
N HIS A 140 3.54 4.67 16.50
CA HIS A 140 4.22 5.77 17.20
C HIS A 140 3.32 6.99 17.47
N SER A 141 2.01 6.87 17.27
CA SER A 141 1.05 7.98 17.35
C SER A 141 1.49 9.20 16.51
N THR A 142 2.08 8.94 15.35
CA THR A 142 2.67 9.95 14.46
C THR A 142 1.95 9.92 13.11
N LYS A 143 1.53 11.08 12.62
CA LYS A 143 0.98 11.24 11.28
C LYS A 143 2.11 11.18 10.25
N VAL A 144 1.98 10.31 9.26
CA VAL A 144 2.91 10.22 8.14
C VAL A 144 2.36 11.00 6.95
N ASN A 145 3.06 12.07 6.59
CA ASN A 145 2.84 12.82 5.35
C ASN A 145 3.74 12.21 4.27
N LEU A 146 3.15 11.75 3.16
CA LEU A 146 3.91 11.14 2.07
C LEU A 146 4.20 12.18 0.99
N LYS A 147 5.49 12.38 0.70
CA LYS A 147 5.98 13.17 -0.43
C LYS A 147 6.38 12.22 -1.55
N TRP A 148 5.65 12.29 -2.66
CA TRP A 148 5.93 11.47 -3.84
C TRP A 148 7.05 12.13 -4.65
N VAL A 149 8.15 11.41 -4.89
CA VAL A 149 9.32 11.91 -5.59
C VAL A 149 9.64 10.99 -6.77
N ALA A 150 9.69 11.54 -7.96
CA ALA A 150 10.20 10.80 -9.11
C ALA A 150 11.69 10.53 -8.92
N SER A 151 12.11 9.29 -9.09
CA SER A 151 13.53 8.96 -8.96
C SER A 151 14.40 9.79 -9.90
N ASP A 152 13.92 10.07 -11.11
CA ASP A 152 14.64 10.82 -12.13
C ASP A 152 14.97 12.26 -11.68
N ASP A 153 14.17 12.84 -10.77
CA ASP A 153 14.45 14.18 -10.19
C ASP A 153 15.68 14.19 -9.28
N CYS A 154 16.14 13.02 -8.83
CA CYS A 154 17.29 12.89 -7.94
C CYS A 154 18.60 12.48 -8.63
N GLU A 155 18.67 12.51 -9.95
CA GLU A 155 19.88 12.13 -10.70
C GLU A 155 21.06 13.10 -10.48
N THR A 156 20.76 14.35 -10.10
CA THR A 156 21.78 15.35 -9.77
C THR A 156 21.73 15.73 -8.30
N PRO A 157 22.87 16.18 -7.71
CA PRO A 157 22.89 16.64 -6.31
C PRO A 157 21.90 17.79 -6.04
N GLU A 158 21.75 18.71 -7.00
CA GLU A 158 20.82 19.85 -6.90
C GLU A 158 19.37 19.37 -6.92
N GLY A 159 19.03 18.45 -7.83
CA GLY A 159 17.69 17.85 -7.90
C GLY A 159 17.37 17.06 -6.65
N ALA A 160 18.31 16.27 -6.14
CA ALA A 160 18.11 15.53 -4.88
C ALA A 160 17.89 16.49 -3.69
N LEU A 161 18.63 17.59 -3.60
CA LEU A 161 18.44 18.62 -2.58
C LEU A 161 17.06 19.29 -2.68
N GLU A 162 16.63 19.64 -3.89
CA GLU A 162 15.30 20.24 -4.12
C GLU A 162 14.17 19.27 -3.74
N ALA A 163 14.31 18.00 -4.15
CA ALA A 163 13.28 16.99 -3.92
C ALA A 163 13.22 16.49 -2.46
N LEU A 164 14.36 16.44 -1.75
CA LEU A 164 14.50 15.72 -0.49
C LEU A 164 14.97 16.57 0.69
N GLY A 165 15.26 17.86 0.48
CA GLY A 165 15.86 18.71 1.50
C GLY A 165 14.94 19.03 2.70
N ASP A 166 13.65 18.74 2.60
CA ASP A 166 12.61 19.04 3.58
C ASP A 166 11.94 17.80 4.18
N VAL A 167 12.52 16.60 4.01
CA VAL A 167 11.93 15.35 4.49
C VAL A 167 12.64 14.79 5.73
N ASP A 168 11.88 14.11 6.57
CA ASP A 168 12.38 13.48 7.80
C ASP A 168 12.92 12.05 7.54
N GLY A 169 12.54 11.45 6.42
CA GLY A 169 12.98 10.11 6.05
C GLY A 169 12.68 9.79 4.58
N ILE A 170 13.34 8.76 4.07
CA ILE A 170 13.22 8.35 2.67
C ILE A 170 12.90 6.86 2.60
N CYS A 171 11.92 6.50 1.77
CA CYS A 171 11.65 5.12 1.39
C CYS A 171 11.90 4.95 -0.10
N VAL A 172 12.78 4.01 -0.47
CA VAL A 172 13.02 3.61 -1.86
C VAL A 172 12.36 2.25 -2.08
N PRO A 173 11.21 2.18 -2.77
CA PRO A 173 10.45 0.96 -2.94
C PRO A 173 11.07 0.01 -3.97
N GLY A 174 10.50 -1.18 -4.07
CA GLY A 174 10.80 -2.16 -5.09
C GLY A 174 10.48 -1.69 -6.52
N GLY A 175 10.92 -2.45 -7.49
CA GLY A 175 10.69 -2.24 -8.91
C GLY A 175 11.59 -3.13 -9.74
N PHE A 176 11.43 -3.08 -11.07
CA PHE A 176 12.20 -3.88 -12.02
C PHE A 176 12.78 -2.99 -13.13
N GLY A 177 13.86 -3.44 -13.75
CA GLY A 177 14.49 -2.81 -14.89
C GLY A 177 15.30 -1.55 -14.55
N VAL A 178 15.99 -1.04 -15.55
CA VAL A 178 17.06 -0.03 -15.41
C VAL A 178 16.57 1.40 -15.21
N ARG A 179 15.32 1.73 -15.59
CA ARG A 179 14.82 3.11 -15.51
C ARG A 179 14.77 3.62 -14.09
N GLY A 180 15.32 4.80 -13.85
CA GLY A 180 15.30 5.49 -12.56
C GLY A 180 16.27 4.94 -11.52
N ILE A 181 17.23 4.05 -11.91
CA ILE A 181 18.23 3.51 -10.99
C ILE A 181 19.18 4.61 -10.53
N GLU A 182 19.76 5.38 -11.46
CA GLU A 182 20.73 6.42 -11.10
C GLU A 182 20.09 7.50 -10.20
N GLY A 183 18.83 7.85 -10.44
CA GLY A 183 18.11 8.76 -9.55
C GLY A 183 17.87 8.18 -8.15
N LYS A 184 17.59 6.87 -8.04
CA LYS A 184 17.53 6.21 -6.72
C LYS A 184 18.89 6.23 -6.01
N LEU A 185 19.97 5.99 -6.74
CA LEU A 185 21.33 6.09 -6.20
C LEU A 185 21.63 7.51 -5.75
N GLY A 186 21.22 8.53 -6.52
CA GLY A 186 21.35 9.94 -6.16
C GLY A 186 20.58 10.28 -4.87
N ALA A 187 19.34 9.83 -4.75
CA ALA A 187 18.53 10.00 -3.54
C ALA A 187 19.16 9.33 -2.31
N LEU A 188 19.69 8.12 -2.48
CA LEU A 188 20.34 7.35 -1.41
C LEU A 188 21.66 7.99 -0.98
N ARG A 189 22.44 8.50 -1.95
CA ARG A 189 23.64 9.28 -1.67
C ARG A 189 23.32 10.53 -0.86
N PHE A 190 22.33 11.29 -1.30
CA PHE A 190 21.86 12.49 -0.59
C PHE A 190 21.46 12.15 0.84
N ALA A 191 20.66 11.08 1.03
CA ALA A 191 20.24 10.61 2.33
C ALA A 191 21.41 10.27 3.26
N ARG A 192 22.38 9.50 2.76
CA ARG A 192 23.58 9.11 3.51
C ARG A 192 24.43 10.31 3.90
N GLU A 193 24.69 11.22 2.95
CA GLU A 193 25.51 12.41 3.18
C GLU A 193 24.88 13.41 4.16
N ASN A 194 23.53 13.42 4.25
CA ASN A 194 22.78 14.29 5.15
C ASN A 194 22.20 13.56 6.39
N ALA A 195 22.62 12.31 6.61
CA ALA A 195 22.14 11.48 7.74
C ALA A 195 20.62 11.36 7.85
N ILE A 196 19.90 11.32 6.71
CA ILE A 196 18.46 11.14 6.67
C ILE A 196 18.14 9.65 6.80
N PRO A 197 17.28 9.22 7.74
CA PRO A 197 16.84 7.84 7.86
C PRO A 197 16.27 7.31 6.55
N THR A 198 16.73 6.12 6.14
CA THR A 198 16.37 5.59 4.82
C THR A 198 16.01 4.10 4.91
N LEU A 199 14.91 3.73 4.23
CA LEU A 199 14.47 2.36 4.07
C LEU A 199 14.49 1.97 2.58
N GLY A 200 15.26 0.95 2.24
CA GLY A 200 15.26 0.33 0.91
C GLY A 200 14.49 -0.97 0.91
N LEU A 201 13.52 -1.11 0.04
CA LEU A 201 12.70 -2.32 -0.10
C LEU A 201 13.02 -3.01 -1.44
N CYS A 202 13.37 -4.31 -1.40
CA CYS A 202 13.69 -5.10 -2.59
C CYS A 202 14.75 -4.39 -3.46
N LEU A 203 14.40 -3.87 -4.63
CA LEU A 203 15.29 -3.08 -5.49
C LEU A 203 15.90 -1.88 -4.74
N GLY A 204 15.15 -1.24 -3.85
CA GLY A 204 15.68 -0.15 -3.02
C GLY A 204 16.87 -0.57 -2.14
N LEU A 205 16.79 -1.76 -1.52
CA LEU A 205 17.91 -2.32 -0.77
C LEU A 205 19.11 -2.61 -1.70
N GLN A 206 18.88 -3.15 -2.88
CA GLN A 206 19.95 -3.40 -3.87
C GLN A 206 20.62 -2.08 -4.28
N CYS A 207 19.83 -1.03 -4.50
CA CYS A 207 20.38 0.30 -4.77
C CYS A 207 21.21 0.85 -3.59
N MET A 208 20.80 0.61 -2.32
CA MET A 208 21.60 0.99 -1.15
C MET A 208 22.99 0.31 -1.16
N VAL A 209 23.02 -0.99 -1.47
CA VAL A 209 24.29 -1.74 -1.56
C VAL A 209 25.17 -1.16 -2.68
N ILE A 210 24.60 -0.88 -3.85
CA ILE A 210 25.34 -0.33 -5.00
C ILE A 210 25.87 1.08 -4.68
N GLU A 211 25.02 1.94 -4.08
CA GLU A 211 25.43 3.30 -3.70
C GLU A 211 26.61 3.25 -2.72
N TYR A 212 26.48 2.44 -1.68
CA TYR A 212 27.54 2.29 -0.67
C TYR A 212 28.82 1.74 -1.27
N ALA A 213 28.72 0.74 -2.12
CA ALA A 213 29.87 0.15 -2.82
C ALA A 213 30.62 1.20 -3.67
N ARG A 214 29.87 2.01 -4.45
CA ARG A 214 30.46 3.05 -5.30
C ARG A 214 31.09 4.18 -4.51
N ASN A 215 30.38 4.72 -3.52
CA ASN A 215 30.73 6.02 -2.92
C ASN A 215 31.43 5.90 -1.56
N VAL A 216 31.37 4.74 -0.88
CA VAL A 216 32.02 4.52 0.42
C VAL A 216 33.12 3.47 0.32
N ALA A 217 32.86 2.32 -0.31
CA ALA A 217 33.88 1.27 -0.46
C ALA A 217 34.86 1.53 -1.64
N GLY A 218 34.63 2.56 -2.46
CA GLY A 218 35.52 2.93 -3.57
C GLY A 218 35.52 1.92 -4.73
N LEU A 219 34.46 1.13 -4.86
CA LEU A 219 34.29 0.17 -5.94
C LEU A 219 33.64 0.88 -7.15
N GLU A 220 34.43 1.65 -7.88
CA GLU A 220 33.98 2.37 -9.08
C GLU A 220 33.31 1.40 -10.06
N GLY A 221 32.12 1.78 -10.58
CA GLY A 221 31.37 0.96 -11.52
C GLY A 221 30.61 -0.21 -10.88
N ALA A 222 30.58 -0.33 -9.54
CA ALA A 222 29.75 -1.34 -8.88
C ALA A 222 28.30 -1.29 -9.35
N SER A 223 27.72 -2.43 -9.73
CA SER A 223 26.39 -2.52 -10.30
C SER A 223 25.71 -3.87 -9.98
N SER A 224 24.49 -4.02 -10.45
CA SER A 224 23.78 -5.29 -10.52
C SER A 224 23.89 -5.88 -11.92
N THR A 225 24.02 -7.19 -12.04
CA THR A 225 23.96 -7.87 -13.34
C THR A 225 22.59 -7.76 -14.02
N GLU A 226 21.52 -7.38 -13.28
CA GLU A 226 20.23 -7.04 -13.86
C GLU A 226 20.26 -5.71 -14.63
N PHE A 227 21.02 -4.72 -14.14
CA PHE A 227 21.08 -3.38 -14.73
C PHE A 227 22.17 -3.24 -15.78
N ASP A 228 23.28 -3.92 -15.55
CA ASP A 228 24.46 -3.95 -16.40
C ASP A 228 25.02 -5.39 -16.41
N PRO A 229 24.59 -6.21 -17.39
CA PRO A 229 25.09 -7.58 -17.52
C PRO A 229 26.59 -7.69 -17.74
N ASP A 230 27.21 -6.63 -18.27
CA ASP A 230 28.64 -6.58 -18.57
C ASP A 230 29.48 -5.95 -17.44
N THR A 231 28.86 -5.65 -16.30
CA THR A 231 29.58 -5.03 -15.18
C THR A 231 30.76 -5.87 -14.72
N THR A 232 31.91 -5.23 -14.54
CA THR A 232 33.12 -5.84 -14.00
C THR A 232 33.16 -5.90 -12.47
N VAL A 233 32.23 -5.20 -11.81
CA VAL A 233 32.11 -5.14 -10.34
C VAL A 233 30.66 -5.46 -9.93
N PRO A 234 30.21 -6.72 -10.07
CA PRO A 234 28.86 -7.13 -9.71
C PRO A 234 28.73 -7.28 -8.19
N VAL A 235 28.17 -6.28 -7.51
CA VAL A 235 27.87 -6.35 -6.07
C VAL A 235 26.50 -6.95 -5.80
N ILE A 236 25.64 -6.97 -6.80
CA ILE A 236 24.37 -7.70 -6.86
C ILE A 236 24.41 -8.55 -8.12
N ALA A 237 24.08 -9.82 -8.01
CA ALA A 237 24.09 -10.74 -9.14
C ALA A 237 22.88 -11.67 -9.13
N THR A 238 22.47 -12.10 -10.33
CA THR A 238 21.48 -13.15 -10.50
C THR A 238 22.01 -14.43 -9.86
N MET A 239 21.15 -15.10 -9.10
CA MET A 239 21.50 -16.38 -8.47
C MET A 239 21.78 -17.43 -9.56
N ALA A 240 22.83 -18.23 -9.38
CA ALA A 240 23.25 -19.23 -10.35
C ALA A 240 22.12 -20.16 -10.81
N GLU A 241 21.21 -20.50 -9.89
CA GLU A 241 20.03 -21.35 -10.14
C GLU A 241 18.96 -20.66 -11.03
N GLN A 242 19.05 -19.36 -11.22
CA GLN A 242 18.08 -18.54 -11.97
C GLN A 242 18.60 -18.15 -13.36
N VAL A 243 19.87 -18.31 -13.64
CA VAL A 243 20.47 -17.92 -14.92
C VAL A 243 19.80 -18.61 -16.10
N ASP A 244 19.62 -19.94 -16.00
CA ASP A 244 19.02 -20.75 -17.07
C ASP A 244 17.53 -20.44 -17.27
N ILE A 245 16.86 -19.87 -16.26
CA ILE A 245 15.43 -19.53 -16.31
C ILE A 245 15.22 -18.18 -16.97
N ILE A 246 16.15 -17.24 -16.80
CA ILE A 246 16.08 -15.90 -17.44
C ILE A 246 16.23 -16.01 -18.95
N ASP A 247 17.07 -16.92 -19.44
CA ASP A 247 17.34 -17.08 -20.86
C ASP A 247 16.24 -17.80 -21.66
N GLY A 248 15.25 -18.42 -21.03
CA GLY A 248 14.24 -19.20 -21.76
C GLY A 248 12.90 -19.42 -21.12
N GLY A 249 12.59 -18.79 -19.98
CA GLY A 249 11.44 -19.20 -19.16
C GLY A 249 10.44 -18.12 -18.80
N ASP A 250 9.32 -18.58 -18.28
CA ASP A 250 8.27 -17.78 -17.66
C ASP A 250 8.75 -17.27 -16.30
N LEU A 251 9.14 -16.00 -16.26
CA LEU A 251 9.65 -15.32 -15.04
C LEU A 251 8.61 -15.20 -13.93
N GLY A 252 7.31 -15.35 -14.24
CA GLY A 252 6.22 -15.15 -13.29
C GLY A 252 6.16 -16.17 -12.15
N GLY A 253 6.75 -17.37 -12.32
CA GLY A 253 6.74 -18.45 -11.32
C GLY A 253 8.03 -18.61 -10.51
N THR A 254 9.05 -17.80 -10.74
CA THR A 254 10.40 -17.98 -10.19
C THR A 254 10.73 -17.10 -8.99
N MET A 255 9.91 -16.12 -8.66
CA MET A 255 10.13 -15.26 -7.49
C MET A 255 10.04 -16.07 -6.20
N ARG A 256 11.08 -15.96 -5.37
CA ARG A 256 11.04 -16.50 -4.00
C ARG A 256 10.15 -15.63 -3.14
N LEU A 257 9.07 -16.21 -2.64
CA LEU A 257 8.09 -15.54 -1.75
C LEU A 257 8.17 -16.16 -0.36
N GLY A 258 7.98 -15.36 0.68
CA GLY A 258 7.95 -15.79 2.06
C GLY A 258 9.22 -15.46 2.85
N LEU A 259 9.38 -16.14 3.98
CA LEU A 259 10.51 -15.96 4.89
C LEU A 259 11.66 -16.88 4.49
N TYR A 260 12.84 -16.31 4.30
CA TYR A 260 14.08 -17.03 4.08
C TYR A 260 15.08 -16.67 5.17
N GLU A 261 15.79 -17.69 5.68
CA GLU A 261 16.86 -17.46 6.65
C GLU A 261 18.05 -16.79 5.97
N ALA A 262 18.58 -15.77 6.62
CA ALA A 262 19.82 -15.10 6.23
C ALA A 262 20.77 -15.07 7.43
N ALA A 263 21.91 -15.72 7.30
CA ALA A 263 22.96 -15.65 8.30
C ALA A 263 23.94 -14.53 7.92
N LEU A 264 24.09 -13.56 8.81
CA LEU A 264 25.11 -12.52 8.66
C LEU A 264 26.45 -13.10 9.12
N ALA A 265 27.51 -12.87 8.33
CA ALA A 265 28.87 -13.16 8.76
C ALA A 265 29.25 -12.19 9.91
N GLU A 266 30.08 -12.69 10.84
CA GLU A 266 30.71 -11.81 11.82
C GLU A 266 31.59 -10.79 11.08
N GLY A 267 31.29 -9.49 11.30
CA GLY A 267 32.00 -8.36 10.67
C GLY A 267 33.22 -7.90 11.45
#